data_93900eef7e4b8c7f9835b6baf6888fd5
#
_entry.id   93900eef7e4b8c7f9835b6baf6888fd5
#
_cell.length_a   1.000
_cell.length_b   1.000
_cell.length_c   1.000
_cell.angle_alpha   90.00
_cell.angle_beta   90.00
_cell.angle_gamma   90.00
#
_symmetry.space_group_name_H-M   'P 1'
#
loop_
_entity.id
_entity.type
_entity.pdbx_description
1 polymer ?
#
loop_
_entity_poly.entity_id
_entity_poly.type
_entity_poly.pdbx_seq_one_letter_code
_entity_poly.pdbx_strand_id
1 'polypeptide(L)'
;CMNLESASLPSTLTYIGSGAFMPADEGMGAAGKLKSITIPDAVSTIGGGAFWGAALTSLTIPHNVSSVGSYVCRDCTRLVSVRYEGSVIGACMFVSCTSLSEFTIANTVAEIKEHCFNYCTSLQTITYEGSLAQWQAIPKGTSWDGKGGSGLAVSGLTRIQCLDGFMEWDAENHEWKVG
;
A
#
# COMPACT_ATOMS: atom_id res chain seq x y z
N CYS A 1 -8.91 12.50 -14.63
CA CYS A 1 -8.30 11.82 -15.82
C CYS A 1 -9.14 10.61 -16.23
N MET A 2 -10.39 10.81 -16.68
CA MET A 2 -11.36 9.70 -16.91
C MET A 2 -10.95 8.67 -17.97
N ASN A 3 -10.14 9.04 -18.95
CA ASN A 3 -9.77 8.17 -20.07
C ASN A 3 -8.25 7.89 -20.18
N LEU A 4 -7.46 8.33 -19.20
CA LEU A 4 -6.03 8.12 -19.20
C LEU A 4 -5.71 6.66 -18.84
N GLU A 5 -5.13 5.91 -19.77
CA GLU A 5 -4.77 4.50 -19.53
C GLU A 5 -3.31 4.32 -19.09
N SER A 6 -2.44 5.24 -19.47
CA SER A 6 -1.04 5.27 -19.04
C SER A 6 -0.52 6.70 -18.96
N ALA A 7 0.49 6.93 -18.14
CA ALA A 7 1.18 8.22 -18.05
C ALA A 7 2.68 8.01 -18.03
N SER A 8 3.40 8.85 -18.78
CA SER A 8 4.86 8.94 -18.71
C SER A 8 5.21 10.20 -17.91
N LEU A 9 5.94 10.01 -16.83
CA LEU A 9 6.38 11.09 -15.96
C LEU A 9 7.84 11.45 -16.27
N PRO A 10 8.20 12.76 -16.28
CA PRO A 10 9.59 13.15 -16.50
C PRO A 10 10.48 12.67 -15.35
N SER A 11 11.70 12.23 -15.68
CA SER A 11 12.66 11.70 -14.69
C SER A 11 13.06 12.71 -13.60
N THR A 12 12.82 14.00 -13.85
CA THR A 12 13.11 15.10 -12.91
C THR A 12 11.94 15.42 -11.97
N LEU A 13 10.80 14.71 -12.10
CA LEU A 13 9.63 14.96 -11.27
C LEU A 13 9.93 14.57 -9.81
N THR A 14 9.71 15.51 -8.89
CA THR A 14 9.97 15.31 -7.44
C THR A 14 8.70 15.16 -6.61
N TYR A 15 7.55 15.55 -7.17
CA TYR A 15 6.27 15.58 -6.46
C TYR A 15 5.11 15.11 -7.33
N ILE A 16 4.30 14.19 -6.83
CA ILE A 16 3.00 13.81 -7.40
C ILE A 16 1.90 14.43 -6.53
N GLY A 17 1.05 15.27 -7.12
CA GLY A 17 0.02 16.03 -6.41
C GLY A 17 -1.09 15.15 -5.82
N SER A 18 -1.82 15.70 -4.84
CA SER A 18 -3.02 15.04 -4.29
C SER A 18 -4.06 14.85 -5.40
N GLY A 19 -4.64 13.63 -5.48
CA GLY A 19 -5.63 13.29 -6.48
C GLY A 19 -5.15 13.36 -7.93
N ALA A 20 -3.83 13.39 -8.20
CA ALA A 20 -3.27 13.65 -9.54
C ALA A 20 -3.84 12.71 -10.62
N PHE A 21 -4.11 11.46 -10.29
CA PHE A 21 -4.65 10.44 -11.20
C PHE A 21 -6.00 9.88 -10.74
N MET A 22 -6.64 10.54 -9.78
CA MET A 22 -7.97 10.18 -9.33
C MET A 22 -9.00 10.40 -10.45
N PRO A 23 -9.97 9.49 -10.65
CA PRO A 23 -11.08 9.72 -11.57
C PRO A 23 -11.87 10.96 -11.18
N ALA A 24 -12.34 11.75 -12.16
CA ALA A 24 -13.05 13.01 -11.91
C ALA A 24 -14.52 12.82 -11.51
N ASP A 25 -15.10 11.64 -11.68
CA ASP A 25 -16.46 11.36 -11.23
C ASP A 25 -16.48 11.11 -9.73
N GLU A 26 -17.16 11.99 -9.00
CA GLU A 26 -17.28 11.97 -7.53
C GLU A 26 -18.15 10.81 -6.99
N GLY A 27 -18.51 9.84 -7.82
CA GLY A 27 -19.16 8.61 -7.38
C GLY A 27 -18.15 7.65 -6.75
N MET A 28 -18.28 7.35 -5.47
CA MET A 28 -17.54 6.25 -4.83
C MET A 28 -17.75 4.97 -5.66
N GLY A 29 -16.71 4.55 -6.42
CA GLY A 29 -16.76 3.36 -7.25
C GLY A 29 -16.51 3.57 -8.75
N ALA A 30 -16.33 4.79 -9.24
CA ALA A 30 -15.88 5.01 -10.62
C ALA A 30 -14.44 4.50 -10.76
N ALA A 31 -14.26 3.35 -11.43
CA ALA A 31 -12.93 2.82 -11.71
C ALA A 31 -12.21 3.73 -12.72
N GLY A 32 -11.09 4.30 -12.33
CA GLY A 32 -10.17 4.98 -13.24
C GLY A 32 -9.68 4.03 -14.33
N LYS A 33 -9.17 4.58 -15.42
CA LYS A 33 -8.64 3.77 -16.54
C LYS A 33 -7.12 3.63 -16.52
N LEU A 34 -6.43 4.31 -15.61
CA LEU A 34 -4.97 4.24 -15.51
C LEU A 34 -4.53 2.82 -15.12
N LYS A 35 -3.96 2.09 -16.06
CA LYS A 35 -3.56 0.68 -15.92
C LYS A 35 -2.10 0.52 -15.51
N SER A 36 -1.26 1.49 -15.89
CA SER A 36 0.17 1.46 -15.59
C SER A 36 0.75 2.86 -15.43
N ILE A 37 1.70 2.99 -14.53
CA ILE A 37 2.51 4.19 -14.33
C ILE A 37 3.86 3.78 -13.77
N THR A 38 4.92 4.43 -14.22
CA THR A 38 6.23 4.34 -13.59
C THR A 38 6.48 5.62 -12.80
N ILE A 39 6.71 5.49 -11.51
CA ILE A 39 7.08 6.60 -10.63
C ILE A 39 8.59 6.78 -10.75
N PRO A 40 9.08 7.96 -11.19
CA PRO A 40 10.52 8.22 -11.28
C PRO A 40 11.21 8.21 -9.90
N ASP A 41 12.48 7.81 -9.88
CA ASP A 41 13.30 7.77 -8.66
C ASP A 41 13.51 9.15 -7.99
N ALA A 42 13.38 10.24 -8.76
CA ALA A 42 13.46 11.59 -8.21
C ALA A 42 12.25 11.97 -7.33
N VAL A 43 11.14 11.21 -7.39
CA VAL A 43 9.93 11.51 -6.61
C VAL A 43 10.22 11.26 -5.13
N SER A 44 10.08 12.31 -4.32
CA SER A 44 10.20 12.25 -2.85
C SER A 44 8.87 12.34 -2.13
N THR A 45 7.83 12.84 -2.80
CA THR A 45 6.52 13.08 -2.18
C THR A 45 5.39 12.62 -3.09
N ILE A 46 4.43 11.88 -2.52
CA ILE A 46 3.18 11.49 -3.18
C ILE A 46 2.01 12.02 -2.34
N GLY A 47 1.20 12.88 -2.92
CA GLY A 47 0.05 13.50 -2.28
C GLY A 47 -1.10 12.52 -2.01
N GLY A 48 -2.00 12.89 -1.09
CA GLY A 48 -3.14 12.05 -0.72
C GLY A 48 -4.05 11.73 -1.90
N GLY A 49 -4.53 10.49 -1.98
CA GLY A 49 -5.41 10.03 -3.05
C GLY A 49 -4.82 10.08 -4.45
N ALA A 50 -3.49 10.20 -4.62
CA ALA A 50 -2.87 10.42 -5.93
C ALA A 50 -3.29 9.39 -6.99
N PHE A 51 -3.50 8.14 -6.60
CA PHE A 51 -3.93 7.03 -7.46
C PHE A 51 -5.27 6.43 -7.02
N TRP A 52 -6.05 7.13 -6.19
CA TRP A 52 -7.34 6.61 -5.71
C TRP A 52 -8.21 6.14 -6.86
N GLY A 53 -8.73 4.91 -6.78
CA GLY A 53 -9.59 4.29 -7.77
C GLY A 53 -8.93 3.98 -9.11
N ALA A 54 -7.61 4.10 -9.23
CA ALA A 54 -6.90 3.76 -10.46
C ALA A 54 -7.02 2.27 -10.81
N ALA A 55 -7.01 1.94 -12.10
CA ALA A 55 -7.07 0.56 -12.61
C ALA A 55 -5.69 -0.11 -12.67
N LEU A 56 -4.73 0.35 -11.87
CA LEU A 56 -3.38 -0.20 -11.82
C LEU A 56 -3.43 -1.70 -11.49
N THR A 57 -2.60 -2.49 -12.17
CA THR A 57 -2.43 -3.92 -11.86
C THR A 57 -1.17 -4.18 -11.03
N SER A 58 -0.19 -3.31 -11.15
CA SER A 58 1.03 -3.33 -10.34
C SER A 58 1.51 -1.92 -10.03
N LEU A 59 2.24 -1.75 -8.95
CA LEU A 59 2.83 -0.46 -8.57
C LEU A 59 4.15 -0.68 -7.84
N THR A 60 5.18 0.09 -8.23
CA THR A 60 6.41 0.25 -7.45
C THR A 60 6.46 1.65 -6.88
N ILE A 61 6.62 1.76 -5.56
CA ILE A 61 6.92 3.02 -4.87
C ILE A 61 8.43 3.07 -4.65
N PRO A 62 9.16 3.99 -5.31
CA PRO A 62 10.61 4.01 -5.28
C PRO A 62 11.19 4.46 -3.93
N HIS A 63 12.45 4.12 -3.68
CA HIS A 63 13.15 4.29 -2.39
C HIS A 63 13.28 5.74 -1.91
N ASN A 64 13.29 6.72 -2.82
CA ASN A 64 13.37 8.13 -2.45
C ASN A 64 12.06 8.72 -1.92
N VAL A 65 10.94 7.98 -2.03
CA VAL A 65 9.66 8.45 -1.51
C VAL A 65 9.68 8.40 0.03
N SER A 66 9.75 9.58 0.64
CA SER A 66 9.82 9.79 2.09
C SER A 66 8.58 10.46 2.67
N SER A 67 7.72 11.03 1.83
CA SER A 67 6.48 11.65 2.26
C SER A 67 5.30 11.15 1.43
N VAL A 68 4.33 10.55 2.12
CA VAL A 68 3.15 9.94 1.49
C VAL A 68 1.89 10.40 2.20
N GLY A 69 0.95 10.93 1.44
CA GLY A 69 -0.38 11.31 1.93
C GLY A 69 -1.26 10.10 2.24
N SER A 70 -2.44 10.36 2.79
CA SER A 70 -3.43 9.31 3.06
C SER A 70 -4.16 8.89 1.78
N TYR A 71 -4.67 7.64 1.76
CA TYR A 71 -5.55 7.10 0.71
C TYR A 71 -4.92 7.02 -0.70
N VAL A 72 -3.59 7.00 -0.83
CA VAL A 72 -2.91 7.12 -2.14
C VAL A 72 -3.42 6.12 -3.17
N CYS A 73 -3.59 4.86 -2.81
CA CYS A 73 -4.08 3.78 -3.68
C CYS A 73 -5.42 3.21 -3.20
N ARG A 74 -6.22 4.00 -2.43
CA ARG A 74 -7.54 3.54 -1.98
C ARG A 74 -8.40 3.12 -3.18
N ASP A 75 -9.17 2.04 -3.02
CA ASP A 75 -10.10 1.50 -4.03
C ASP A 75 -9.43 1.14 -5.37
N CYS A 76 -8.11 0.87 -5.39
CA CYS A 76 -7.41 0.28 -6.53
C CYS A 76 -7.74 -1.21 -6.62
N THR A 77 -8.99 -1.54 -6.97
CA THR A 77 -9.53 -2.90 -6.90
C THR A 77 -8.90 -3.89 -7.88
N ARG A 78 -8.13 -3.42 -8.88
CA ARG A 78 -7.38 -4.25 -9.84
C ARG A 78 -5.91 -4.43 -9.48
N LEU A 79 -5.43 -3.76 -8.43
CA LEU A 79 -4.03 -3.82 -8.01
C LEU A 79 -3.74 -5.21 -7.45
N VAL A 80 -2.86 -5.96 -8.11
CA VAL A 80 -2.48 -7.34 -7.75
C VAL A 80 -1.17 -7.36 -7.00
N SER A 81 -0.18 -6.58 -7.44
CA SER A 81 1.16 -6.59 -6.86
C SER A 81 1.68 -5.19 -6.54
N VAL A 82 2.35 -5.07 -5.41
CA VAL A 82 3.04 -3.84 -4.99
C VAL A 82 4.45 -4.16 -4.51
N ARG A 83 5.42 -3.39 -5.00
CA ARG A 83 6.75 -3.30 -4.41
C ARG A 83 6.92 -1.94 -3.75
N TYR A 84 7.13 -1.93 -2.45
CA TYR A 84 7.25 -0.72 -1.64
C TYR A 84 8.69 -0.53 -1.17
N GLU A 85 9.37 0.50 -1.67
CA GLU A 85 10.76 0.80 -1.33
C GLU A 85 10.89 2.14 -0.57
N GLY A 86 9.82 2.94 -0.49
CA GLY A 86 9.79 4.20 0.26
C GLY A 86 9.96 4.00 1.77
N SER A 87 10.18 5.09 2.51
CA SER A 87 10.44 5.00 3.95
C SER A 87 9.18 4.96 4.82
N VAL A 88 8.02 5.41 4.31
CA VAL A 88 6.76 5.48 5.08
C VAL A 88 5.60 4.94 4.27
N ILE A 89 4.87 3.93 4.79
CA ILE A 89 3.58 3.53 4.25
C ILE A 89 2.50 4.42 4.85
N GLY A 90 1.82 5.19 4.00
CA GLY A 90 0.85 6.23 4.40
C GLY A 90 -0.44 5.66 5.01
N ALA A 91 -1.15 6.49 5.78
CA ALA A 91 -2.41 6.10 6.38
C ALA A 91 -3.47 5.72 5.32
N CYS A 92 -4.19 4.62 5.57
CA CYS A 92 -5.25 4.12 4.69
C CYS A 92 -4.80 3.91 3.22
N MET A 93 -3.49 3.70 2.98
CA MET A 93 -2.91 3.81 1.64
C MET A 93 -3.50 2.82 0.64
N PHE A 94 -3.78 1.59 1.07
CA PHE A 94 -4.27 0.49 0.23
C PHE A 94 -5.66 0.01 0.62
N VAL A 95 -6.44 0.84 1.31
CA VAL A 95 -7.82 0.47 1.69
C VAL A 95 -8.62 0.00 0.47
N SER A 96 -9.30 -1.14 0.60
CA SER A 96 -10.13 -1.74 -0.45
C SER A 96 -9.37 -2.14 -1.73
N CYS A 97 -8.08 -2.41 -1.67
CA CYS A 97 -7.35 -3.07 -2.75
C CYS A 97 -7.67 -4.57 -2.74
N THR A 98 -8.88 -4.94 -3.16
CA THR A 98 -9.44 -6.29 -2.96
C THR A 98 -8.72 -7.38 -3.75
N SER A 99 -8.04 -7.06 -4.86
CA SER A 99 -7.25 -8.01 -5.65
C SER A 99 -5.78 -8.09 -5.23
N LEU A 100 -5.33 -7.25 -4.28
CA LEU A 100 -3.94 -7.20 -3.86
C LEU A 100 -3.57 -8.52 -3.18
N SER A 101 -2.68 -9.28 -3.79
CA SER A 101 -2.23 -10.60 -3.32
C SER A 101 -0.72 -10.69 -3.08
N GLU A 102 0.05 -9.81 -3.72
CA GLU A 102 1.51 -9.77 -3.62
C GLU A 102 1.96 -8.41 -3.09
N PHE A 103 2.53 -8.37 -1.90
CA PHE A 103 3.05 -7.15 -1.32
C PHE A 103 4.46 -7.36 -0.77
N THR A 104 5.43 -6.69 -1.39
CA THR A 104 6.84 -6.74 -0.96
C THR A 104 7.24 -5.39 -0.38
N ILE A 105 7.83 -5.41 0.80
CA ILE A 105 8.33 -4.24 1.53
C ILE A 105 9.86 -4.34 1.61
N ALA A 106 10.55 -3.33 1.08
CA ALA A 106 12.01 -3.23 1.26
C ALA A 106 12.37 -2.88 2.72
N ASN A 107 13.58 -3.21 3.12
CA ASN A 107 14.08 -2.93 4.47
C ASN A 107 14.34 -1.42 4.76
N THR A 108 14.04 -0.57 3.80
CA THR A 108 14.04 0.90 3.92
C THR A 108 12.84 1.47 4.66
N VAL A 109 11.75 0.69 4.78
CA VAL A 109 10.52 1.16 5.46
C VAL A 109 10.78 1.34 6.95
N ALA A 110 10.53 2.56 7.43
CA ALA A 110 10.75 2.99 8.81
C ALA A 110 9.45 3.21 9.59
N GLU A 111 8.30 3.33 8.92
CA GLU A 111 6.99 3.54 9.56
C GLU A 111 5.88 2.96 8.70
N ILE A 112 4.89 2.33 9.33
CA ILE A 112 3.62 1.92 8.71
C ILE A 112 2.50 2.61 9.48
N LYS A 113 1.72 3.46 8.80
CA LYS A 113 0.63 4.21 9.44
C LYS A 113 -0.63 3.36 9.61
N GLU A 114 -1.65 3.96 10.19
CA GLU A 114 -2.91 3.28 10.51
C GLU A 114 -3.69 2.83 9.28
N HIS A 115 -4.45 1.76 9.42
CA HIS A 115 -5.46 1.26 8.49
C HIS A 115 -4.97 0.97 7.06
N CYS A 116 -3.66 0.69 6.88
CA CYS A 116 -3.06 0.59 5.55
C CYS A 116 -3.72 -0.47 4.66
N PHE A 117 -4.07 -1.63 5.22
CA PHE A 117 -4.54 -2.80 4.48
C PHE A 117 -5.99 -3.19 4.79
N ASN A 118 -6.81 -2.25 5.26
CA ASN A 118 -8.22 -2.50 5.49
C ASN A 118 -8.90 -2.94 4.18
N TYR A 119 -9.67 -4.03 4.24
CA TYR A 119 -10.40 -4.64 3.11
C TYR A 119 -9.50 -5.18 1.97
N CYS A 120 -8.20 -5.40 2.21
CA CYS A 120 -7.34 -6.14 1.29
C CYS A 120 -7.59 -7.65 1.44
N THR A 121 -8.73 -8.12 0.96
CA THR A 121 -9.22 -9.49 1.24
C THR A 121 -8.40 -10.59 0.59
N SER A 122 -7.68 -10.30 -0.49
CA SER A 122 -6.79 -11.26 -1.17
C SER A 122 -5.36 -11.29 -0.61
N LEU A 123 -4.97 -10.30 0.21
CA LEU A 123 -3.61 -10.19 0.74
C LEU A 123 -3.44 -11.15 1.92
N GLN A 124 -2.73 -12.26 1.70
CA GLN A 124 -2.46 -13.26 2.74
C GLN A 124 -1.07 -13.10 3.36
N THR A 125 -0.09 -12.71 2.57
CA THR A 125 1.30 -12.59 3.01
C THR A 125 1.90 -11.27 2.58
N ILE A 126 2.58 -10.61 3.51
CA ILE A 126 3.53 -9.52 3.20
C ILE A 126 4.93 -10.09 3.27
N THR A 127 5.73 -9.87 2.23
CA THR A 127 7.15 -10.19 2.20
C THR A 127 7.96 -8.96 2.61
N TYR A 128 8.75 -9.06 3.67
CA TYR A 128 9.65 -8.02 4.13
C TYR A 128 11.11 -8.40 3.85
N GLU A 129 11.84 -7.55 3.15
CA GLU A 129 13.23 -7.76 2.74
C GLU A 129 14.25 -7.36 3.84
N GLY A 130 13.90 -7.60 5.10
CA GLY A 130 14.73 -7.41 6.26
C GLY A 130 14.58 -8.57 7.24
N SER A 131 15.27 -8.48 8.38
CA SER A 131 15.16 -9.48 9.43
C SER A 131 13.85 -9.34 10.22
N LEU A 132 13.46 -10.42 10.90
CA LEU A 132 12.31 -10.42 11.79
C LEU A 132 12.44 -9.35 12.89
N ALA A 133 13.64 -9.18 13.45
CA ALA A 133 13.91 -8.15 14.45
C ALA A 133 13.71 -6.72 13.89
N GLN A 134 14.13 -6.47 12.64
CA GLN A 134 13.89 -5.20 11.97
C GLN A 134 12.40 -4.97 11.75
N TRP A 135 11.66 -5.98 11.27
CA TRP A 135 10.21 -5.90 11.12
C TRP A 135 9.48 -5.53 12.42
N GLN A 136 9.84 -6.20 13.51
CA GLN A 136 9.25 -5.96 14.82
C GLN A 136 9.52 -4.53 15.34
N ALA A 137 10.68 -3.96 15.01
CA ALA A 137 11.07 -2.62 15.39
C ALA A 137 10.36 -1.50 14.62
N ILE A 138 9.75 -1.80 13.45
CA ILE A 138 9.02 -0.78 12.67
C ILE A 138 7.80 -0.32 13.48
N PRO A 139 7.64 0.99 13.78
CA PRO A 139 6.41 1.54 14.34
C PRO A 139 5.23 1.30 13.42
N LYS A 140 4.13 0.81 13.98
CA LYS A 140 2.90 0.50 13.23
C LYS A 140 1.73 1.21 13.88
N GLY A 141 0.96 1.93 13.06
CA GLY A 141 -0.27 2.61 13.47
C GLY A 141 -1.39 1.63 13.81
N THR A 142 -2.45 2.14 14.42
CA THR A 142 -3.62 1.35 14.81
C THR A 142 -4.20 0.62 13.61
N SER A 143 -4.48 -0.69 13.76
CA SER A 143 -5.11 -1.52 12.72
C SER A 143 -4.42 -1.41 11.36
N TRP A 144 -3.10 -1.24 11.35
CA TRP A 144 -2.31 -1.14 10.11
C TRP A 144 -2.54 -2.34 9.17
N ASP A 145 -2.75 -3.51 9.75
CA ASP A 145 -2.94 -4.81 9.08
C ASP A 145 -4.39 -5.11 8.69
N GLY A 146 -5.33 -4.21 9.01
CA GLY A 146 -6.75 -4.44 8.78
C GLY A 146 -7.41 -5.42 9.75
N LYS A 147 -6.77 -5.72 10.90
CA LYS A 147 -7.29 -6.63 11.95
C LYS A 147 -7.96 -5.89 13.11
N GLY A 148 -8.06 -4.57 13.06
CA GLY A 148 -8.54 -3.75 14.18
C GLY A 148 -10.03 -3.81 14.46
N GLY A 149 -10.34 -3.88 15.69
CA GLY A 149 -11.47 -4.11 16.56
C GLY A 149 -12.84 -3.47 16.34
N SER A 150 -13.26 -3.05 15.16
CA SER A 150 -14.63 -2.58 14.96
C SER A 150 -15.48 -3.48 14.03
N GLY A 151 -15.03 -4.69 13.75
CA GLY A 151 -15.77 -5.67 12.94
C GLY A 151 -15.92 -5.31 11.46
N LEU A 152 -15.38 -4.18 11.02
CA LEU A 152 -15.55 -3.65 9.68
C LEU A 152 -14.26 -3.69 8.82
N ALA A 153 -13.11 -3.96 9.42
CA ALA A 153 -11.83 -3.96 8.71
C ALA A 153 -11.30 -5.40 8.60
N VAL A 154 -11.68 -6.11 7.53
CA VAL A 154 -11.21 -7.47 7.29
C VAL A 154 -10.15 -7.44 6.19
N SER A 155 -8.88 -7.68 6.57
CA SER A 155 -7.85 -8.06 5.59
C SER A 155 -7.68 -9.57 5.57
N GLY A 156 -7.24 -10.11 4.42
CA GLY A 156 -6.84 -11.52 4.31
C GLY A 156 -5.50 -11.86 4.98
N LEU A 157 -4.79 -10.84 5.48
CA LEU A 157 -3.40 -10.95 5.92
C LEU A 157 -3.25 -11.91 7.11
N THR A 158 -2.46 -12.95 6.95
CA THR A 158 -2.21 -13.97 7.98
C THR A 158 -0.73 -14.22 8.24
N ARG A 159 0.17 -13.70 7.37
CA ARG A 159 1.60 -13.96 7.46
C ARG A 159 2.44 -12.75 7.09
N ILE A 160 3.51 -12.55 7.84
CA ILE A 160 4.62 -11.65 7.48
C ILE A 160 5.86 -12.52 7.31
N GLN A 161 6.39 -12.59 6.10
CA GLN A 161 7.60 -13.34 5.79
C GLN A 161 8.80 -12.42 5.79
N CYS A 162 9.79 -12.68 6.63
CA CYS A 162 11.08 -12.00 6.71
C CYS A 162 12.21 -12.90 6.19
N LEU A 163 13.44 -12.37 6.09
CA LEU A 163 14.59 -13.13 5.59
C LEU A 163 14.98 -14.30 6.51
N ASP A 164 14.82 -14.14 7.82
CA ASP A 164 15.30 -15.06 8.86
C ASP A 164 14.18 -15.65 9.72
N GLY A 165 12.91 -15.49 9.32
CA GLY A 165 11.76 -16.00 10.05
C GLY A 165 10.45 -15.42 9.54
N PHE A 166 9.41 -15.61 10.29
CA PHE A 166 8.07 -15.09 9.95
C PHE A 166 7.24 -14.80 11.20
N MET A 167 6.15 -14.05 11.00
CA MET A 167 5.07 -13.92 11.97
C MET A 167 3.77 -14.42 11.37
N GLU A 168 2.95 -15.06 12.16
CA GLU A 168 1.61 -15.51 11.79
C GLU A 168 0.56 -14.89 12.71
N TRP A 169 -0.61 -14.61 12.13
CA TRP A 169 -1.76 -14.10 12.87
C TRP A 169 -2.44 -15.22 13.65
N ASP A 170 -2.46 -15.08 14.96
CA ASP A 170 -3.25 -15.94 15.84
C ASP A 170 -4.68 -15.36 15.97
N ALA A 171 -5.62 -15.99 15.28
CA ALA A 171 -7.01 -15.54 15.23
C ALA A 171 -7.75 -15.77 16.57
N GLU A 172 -7.29 -16.70 17.42
CA GLU A 172 -7.91 -16.98 18.71
C GLU A 172 -7.53 -15.91 19.75
N ASN A 173 -6.26 -15.47 19.72
CA ASN A 173 -5.74 -14.50 20.66
C ASN A 173 -5.69 -13.07 20.11
N HIS A 174 -6.02 -12.87 18.83
CA HIS A 174 -5.97 -11.58 18.13
C HIS A 174 -4.58 -10.90 18.20
N GLU A 175 -3.52 -11.67 17.97
CA GLU A 175 -2.15 -11.16 18.02
C GLU A 175 -1.25 -11.78 16.93
N TRP A 176 -0.13 -11.11 16.65
CA TRP A 176 0.92 -11.64 15.77
C TRP A 176 1.95 -12.43 16.59
N LYS A 177 2.20 -13.68 16.18
CA LYS A 177 3.19 -14.57 16.83
C LYS A 177 4.34 -14.87 15.91
N VAL A 178 5.55 -14.98 16.49
CA VAL A 178 6.73 -15.49 15.80
C VAL A 178 6.56 -16.99 15.63
N GLY A 179 6.76 -17.49 14.40
CA GLY A 179 6.71 -18.90 14.03
C GLY A 179 8.09 -19.49 13.79
#